data_18f83953b9ea75a0a66faa3b85a90450
#
_entry.id   18f83953b9ea75a0a66faa3b85a90450
#
_cell.length_a   1.000
_cell.length_b   1.000
_cell.length_c   1.000
_cell.angle_alpha   90.00
_cell.angle_beta   90.00
_cell.angle_gamma   90.00
#
_symmetry.space_group_name_H-M   'P 1'
#
loop_
_entity.id
_entity.type
_entity.pdbx_description
1 polymer ?
#
loop_
_entity_poly.entity_id
_entity_poly.type
_entity_poly.pdbx_seq_one_letter_code
_entity_poly.pdbx_strand_id
1 'polypeptide(L)'
;MKIDPPFELDPNVKVRTRFAPSPTGYLHVGGARTALYSWLFAKHNNGEFVLRIEDTDLERSTPEATAAIIEGMEWLNLAWEHGPYYQTKRFDRYNQVIDEMIEQGLAYRCYCSKERLEELRHTQEQNKEKPRYDRHCLHDHNHAADEPHVVRFKNPTEGSVVFDDAVRGRIEISNSELDDLIIRRTDGSPTYNFCVVVDDWDMGITHVVRGEDHINNTPRQINILKALGAPVPVYAHVSMINGDDGQKLSKRHGAVSVMQYRDDGYLPEALINYLVRLGWGHGDQEIFTREEMIKYFELDHVSKSASAFNTEKLLWLNHHYIRELPPEYVAKHLAWHYKDQGIDTSNGPALTEIVTMLAERCKTLKEMASASRYFFEEFESFDEAAVKKHFKAAAIEPLEKVKEKLTALSSWDLHSTHEAIEQTAAELEVGMGKVGMPLRVAVTGSGQSPSMDVTLVGIGRERVLARIQRAIDFIKSQNA
;
A
#
# COMPACT_ATOMS: atom_id res chain seq x y z
N MET A 1 14.01 0.88 41.59
CA MET A 1 13.47 2.13 41.07
C MET A 1 12.77 1.80 39.76
N LYS A 2 11.47 2.05 39.65
CA LYS A 2 10.78 1.86 38.36
C LYS A 2 11.19 2.98 37.45
N ILE A 3 11.54 2.65 36.22
CA ILE A 3 11.85 3.64 35.19
C ILE A 3 10.51 4.12 34.64
N ASP A 4 10.17 5.38 34.90
CA ASP A 4 8.90 5.93 34.39
C ASP A 4 9.01 6.22 32.89
N PRO A 5 8.02 5.83 32.10
CA PRO A 5 7.96 6.22 30.69
C PRO A 5 7.91 7.73 30.52
N PRO A 6 8.61 8.28 29.49
CA PRO A 6 8.72 9.74 29.31
C PRO A 6 7.50 10.39 28.66
N PHE A 7 6.49 9.63 28.27
CA PHE A 7 5.30 10.14 27.63
C PHE A 7 4.16 10.28 28.63
N GLU A 8 3.47 11.40 28.59
CA GLU A 8 2.20 11.56 29.27
C GLU A 8 1.11 10.92 28.41
N LEU A 9 0.55 9.83 28.91
CA LEU A 9 -0.48 9.07 28.22
C LEU A 9 -1.86 9.43 28.80
N ASP A 10 -2.83 9.63 27.90
CA ASP A 10 -4.22 9.83 28.31
C ASP A 10 -4.77 8.54 28.94
N PRO A 11 -5.11 8.54 30.23
CA PRO A 11 -5.63 7.36 30.93
C PRO A 11 -7.01 6.92 30.43
N ASN A 12 -7.72 7.77 29.69
CA ASN A 12 -9.04 7.46 29.13
C ASN A 12 -8.92 6.63 27.85
N VAL A 13 -7.76 6.61 27.20
CA VAL A 13 -7.50 5.80 26.01
C VAL A 13 -7.24 4.37 26.44
N LYS A 14 -8.14 3.45 26.08
CA LYS A 14 -8.06 2.04 26.47
C LYS A 14 -7.37 1.16 25.43
N VAL A 15 -7.34 1.60 24.18
CA VAL A 15 -6.71 0.90 23.08
C VAL A 15 -5.73 1.83 22.38
N ARG A 16 -4.48 1.40 22.28
CA ARG A 16 -3.45 2.10 21.53
C ARG A 16 -2.66 1.08 20.73
N THR A 17 -2.69 1.25 19.42
CA THR A 17 -1.96 0.41 18.46
C THR A 17 -0.85 1.20 17.79
N ARG A 18 0.00 0.53 17.04
CA ARG A 18 1.08 1.21 16.30
C ARG A 18 1.38 0.48 14.99
N PHE A 19 1.89 1.24 14.04
CA PHE A 19 2.62 0.74 12.88
C PHE A 19 4.07 1.17 13.01
N ALA A 20 5.00 0.21 12.89
CA ALA A 20 6.41 0.43 13.17
C ALA A 20 7.30 -0.10 12.03
N PRO A 21 7.25 0.53 10.84
CA PRO A 21 8.02 0.07 9.69
C PRO A 21 9.50 0.46 9.78
N SER A 22 10.36 -0.42 9.21
CA SER A 22 11.76 -0.10 8.97
C SER A 22 11.91 0.59 7.60
N PRO A 23 12.52 1.79 7.52
CA PRO A 23 12.59 2.55 6.28
C PRO A 23 13.74 2.08 5.38
N THR A 24 13.70 0.82 4.99
CA THR A 24 14.70 0.16 4.14
C THR A 24 14.26 0.03 2.67
N GLY A 25 13.10 0.57 2.34
CA GLY A 25 12.53 0.54 1.01
C GLY A 25 11.15 1.21 0.98
N TYR A 26 10.34 0.83 0.03
CA TYR A 26 8.97 1.31 -0.12
C TYR A 26 8.02 0.66 0.90
N LEU A 27 6.81 1.23 1.05
CA LEU A 27 5.72 0.61 1.82
C LEU A 27 5.16 -0.58 1.03
N HIS A 28 5.45 -1.79 1.48
CA HIS A 28 4.95 -3.04 0.91
C HIS A 28 3.48 -3.24 1.27
N VAL A 29 2.71 -3.87 0.37
CA VAL A 29 1.28 -4.16 0.63
C VAL A 29 1.04 -5.01 1.88
N GLY A 30 1.96 -5.89 2.23
CA GLY A 30 1.91 -6.66 3.48
C GLY A 30 2.02 -5.78 4.71
N GLY A 31 2.93 -4.81 4.70
CA GLY A 31 3.05 -3.79 5.75
C GLY A 31 1.83 -2.88 5.79
N ALA A 32 1.33 -2.49 4.64
CA ALA A 32 0.11 -1.66 4.54
C ALA A 32 -1.11 -2.36 5.15
N ARG A 33 -1.27 -3.67 4.92
CA ARG A 33 -2.36 -4.44 5.55
C ARG A 33 -2.22 -4.47 7.07
N THR A 34 -1.01 -4.65 7.57
CA THR A 34 -0.73 -4.62 9.01
C THR A 34 -1.05 -3.25 9.61
N ALA A 35 -0.64 -2.18 8.92
CA ALA A 35 -0.98 -0.80 9.30
C ALA A 35 -2.49 -0.58 9.31
N LEU A 36 -3.18 -1.06 8.28
CA LEU A 36 -4.64 -0.96 8.18
C LEU A 36 -5.34 -1.67 9.34
N TYR A 37 -4.94 -2.88 9.67
CA TYR A 37 -5.54 -3.64 10.78
C TYR A 37 -5.29 -2.96 12.12
N SER A 38 -4.09 -2.45 12.34
CA SER A 38 -3.76 -1.68 13.55
C SER A 38 -4.59 -0.41 13.65
N TRP A 39 -4.73 0.31 12.56
CA TRP A 39 -5.52 1.54 12.46
C TRP A 39 -7.01 1.26 12.70
N LEU A 40 -7.57 0.24 12.04
CA LEU A 40 -8.98 -0.14 12.18
C LEU A 40 -9.31 -0.56 13.60
N PHE A 41 -8.45 -1.37 14.22
CA PHE A 41 -8.67 -1.81 15.58
C PHE A 41 -8.66 -0.63 16.58
N ALA A 42 -7.74 0.31 16.41
CA ALA A 42 -7.72 1.54 17.20
C ALA A 42 -9.02 2.34 17.01
N LYS A 43 -9.43 2.58 15.77
CA LYS A 43 -10.64 3.37 15.47
C LYS A 43 -11.91 2.69 15.95
N HIS A 44 -12.02 1.38 15.78
CA HIS A 44 -13.17 0.59 16.25
C HIS A 44 -13.37 0.73 17.78
N ASN A 45 -12.28 0.84 18.51
CA ASN A 45 -12.29 0.93 19.97
C ASN A 45 -12.14 2.37 20.50
N ASN A 46 -12.33 3.38 19.67
CA ASN A 46 -12.14 4.80 20.02
C ASN A 46 -10.75 5.06 20.62
N GLY A 47 -9.75 4.34 20.12
CA GLY A 47 -8.38 4.40 20.59
C GLY A 47 -7.49 5.30 19.73
N GLU A 48 -6.20 5.15 19.93
CA GLU A 48 -5.19 5.92 19.24
C GLU A 48 -4.26 5.02 18.42
N PHE A 49 -3.79 5.54 17.29
CA PHE A 49 -2.86 4.89 16.40
C PHE A 49 -1.54 5.69 16.34
N VAL A 50 -0.42 5.00 16.53
CA VAL A 50 0.93 5.57 16.58
C VAL A 50 1.72 5.14 15.35
N LEU A 51 2.44 6.08 14.74
CA LEU A 51 3.42 5.78 13.70
C LEU A 51 4.83 5.91 14.28
N ARG A 52 5.62 4.84 14.15
CA ARG A 52 7.00 4.78 14.60
C ARG A 52 7.89 4.28 13.47
N ILE A 53 8.93 5.04 13.14
CA ILE A 53 9.92 4.68 12.13
C ILE A 53 11.09 3.99 12.82
N GLU A 54 11.29 2.71 12.49
CA GLU A 54 12.35 1.89 13.08
C GLU A 54 13.62 1.96 12.21
N ASP A 55 14.32 3.06 12.32
CA ASP A 55 15.47 3.48 11.48
C ASP A 55 16.84 3.17 12.12
N THR A 56 16.91 2.17 12.98
CA THR A 56 18.15 1.80 13.68
C THR A 56 19.21 1.15 12.81
N ASP A 57 18.82 0.57 11.68
CA ASP A 57 19.75 0.06 10.68
C ASP A 57 20.23 1.24 9.80
N LEU A 58 21.32 1.88 10.22
CA LEU A 58 21.83 3.10 9.58
C LEU A 58 22.35 2.88 8.16
N GLU A 59 22.77 1.66 7.81
CA GLU A 59 23.25 1.33 6.48
C GLU A 59 22.12 1.20 5.47
N ARG A 60 20.99 0.66 5.91
CA ARG A 60 19.85 0.35 5.04
C ARG A 60 18.73 1.38 5.10
N SER A 61 18.69 2.19 6.14
CA SER A 61 17.67 3.23 6.32
C SER A 61 18.04 4.50 5.56
N THR A 62 17.09 5.02 4.78
CA THR A 62 17.29 6.25 3.99
C THR A 62 16.15 7.24 4.22
N PRO A 63 16.43 8.57 4.12
CA PRO A 63 15.38 9.59 4.17
C PRO A 63 14.31 9.38 3.08
N GLU A 64 14.71 8.93 1.90
CA GLU A 64 13.82 8.67 0.77
C GLU A 64 12.84 7.53 1.07
N ALA A 65 13.31 6.45 1.70
CA ALA A 65 12.47 5.34 2.12
C ALA A 65 11.47 5.76 3.22
N THR A 66 11.90 6.58 4.16
CA THR A 66 11.02 7.16 5.18
C THR A 66 9.93 8.02 4.54
N ALA A 67 10.31 8.90 3.62
CA ALA A 67 9.35 9.74 2.89
C ALA A 67 8.35 8.90 2.08
N ALA A 68 8.80 7.82 1.45
CA ALA A 68 7.94 6.91 0.70
C ALA A 68 6.92 6.21 1.59
N ILE A 69 7.31 5.79 2.78
CA ILE A 69 6.38 5.18 3.76
C ILE A 69 5.31 6.18 4.20
N ILE A 70 5.71 7.40 4.55
CA ILE A 70 4.79 8.46 4.97
C ILE A 70 3.83 8.82 3.83
N GLU A 71 4.33 8.98 2.62
CA GLU A 71 3.51 9.24 1.44
C GLU A 71 2.48 8.12 1.22
N GLY A 72 2.89 6.87 1.36
CA GLY A 72 1.97 5.72 1.26
C GLY A 72 0.89 5.74 2.32
N MET A 73 1.22 6.05 3.56
CA MET A 73 0.25 6.17 4.66
C MET A 73 -0.74 7.33 4.42
N GLU A 74 -0.25 8.45 3.94
CA GLU A 74 -1.09 9.61 3.60
C GLU A 74 -2.02 9.33 2.43
N TRP A 75 -1.52 8.67 1.38
CA TRP A 75 -2.33 8.29 0.23
C TRP A 75 -3.44 7.30 0.62
N LEU A 76 -3.15 6.35 1.52
CA LEU A 76 -4.15 5.43 2.06
C LEU A 76 -5.08 6.10 3.09
N ASN A 77 -4.79 7.33 3.47
CA ASN A 77 -5.53 8.07 4.51
C ASN A 77 -5.59 7.31 5.84
N LEU A 78 -4.46 6.77 6.26
CA LEU A 78 -4.27 6.13 7.56
C LEU A 78 -3.58 7.10 8.51
N ALA A 79 -4.31 8.12 8.93
CA ALA A 79 -3.79 9.18 9.80
C ALA A 79 -3.49 8.63 11.21
N TRP A 80 -2.38 9.11 11.78
CA TRP A 80 -1.93 8.75 13.11
C TRP A 80 -2.15 9.91 14.09
N GLU A 81 -2.48 9.58 15.33
CA GLU A 81 -2.64 10.56 16.41
C GLU A 81 -1.28 11.00 16.96
N HIS A 82 -0.29 10.09 17.00
CA HIS A 82 1.03 10.34 17.53
C HIS A 82 2.11 9.85 16.57
N GLY A 83 3.18 10.66 16.44
CA GLY A 83 4.30 10.34 15.58
C GLY A 83 4.38 11.27 14.33
N PRO A 84 5.25 10.94 13.37
CA PRO A 84 6.16 9.80 13.41
C PRO A 84 7.26 9.97 14.46
N TYR A 85 7.46 8.91 15.24
CA TYR A 85 8.60 8.80 16.13
C TYR A 85 9.74 8.06 15.42
N TYR A 86 10.98 8.48 15.69
CA TYR A 86 12.17 7.89 15.07
C TYR A 86 13.03 7.24 16.14
N GLN A 87 13.35 5.96 15.98
CA GLN A 87 14.16 5.24 16.97
C GLN A 87 15.56 5.82 17.12
N THR A 88 16.17 6.30 16.04
CA THR A 88 17.49 6.96 16.12
C THR A 88 17.52 8.19 17.03
N LYS A 89 16.38 8.84 17.24
CA LYS A 89 16.26 9.98 18.17
C LYS A 89 16.04 9.59 19.62
N ARG A 90 15.95 8.29 19.90
CA ARG A 90 15.65 7.76 21.23
C ARG A 90 16.76 6.90 21.82
N PHE A 91 17.95 6.91 21.25
CA PHE A 91 19.09 6.10 21.72
C PHE A 91 19.45 6.42 23.17
N ASP A 92 19.40 7.67 23.60
CA ASP A 92 19.66 8.05 24.98
C ASP A 92 18.67 7.38 25.95
N ARG A 93 17.41 7.33 25.57
CA ARG A 93 16.38 6.62 26.35
C ARG A 93 16.66 5.14 26.44
N TYR A 94 16.96 4.46 25.35
CA TYR A 94 17.26 3.03 25.36
C TYR A 94 18.49 2.74 26.23
N ASN A 95 19.53 3.53 26.10
CA ASN A 95 20.75 3.36 26.88
C ASN A 95 20.53 3.64 28.39
N GLN A 96 19.68 4.61 28.71
CA GLN A 96 19.27 4.85 30.10
C GLN A 96 18.62 3.60 30.70
N VAL A 97 17.67 2.98 29.98
CA VAL A 97 16.99 1.77 30.45
C VAL A 97 17.98 0.61 30.60
N ILE A 98 18.90 0.43 29.64
CA ILE A 98 19.93 -0.61 29.72
C ILE A 98 20.82 -0.42 30.95
N ASP A 99 21.30 0.79 31.19
CA ASP A 99 22.18 1.09 32.34
C ASP A 99 21.47 0.80 33.66
N GLU A 100 20.21 1.16 33.79
CA GLU A 100 19.41 0.84 34.97
C GLU A 100 19.16 -0.67 35.12
N MET A 101 18.98 -1.39 34.02
CA MET A 101 18.87 -2.85 34.04
C MET A 101 20.15 -3.52 34.55
N ILE A 102 21.31 -3.00 34.15
CA ILE A 102 22.61 -3.48 34.65
C ILE A 102 22.71 -3.26 36.18
N GLU A 103 22.36 -2.07 36.65
CA GLU A 103 22.37 -1.74 38.08
C GLU A 103 21.44 -2.62 38.89
N GLN A 104 20.29 -3.00 38.32
CA GLN A 104 19.32 -3.87 38.99
C GLN A 104 19.62 -5.36 38.84
N GLY A 105 20.68 -5.73 38.12
CA GLY A 105 21.02 -7.12 37.87
C GLY A 105 20.14 -7.85 36.87
N LEU A 106 19.39 -7.10 36.05
CA LEU A 106 18.52 -7.64 34.99
C LEU A 106 19.27 -7.84 33.68
N ALA A 107 20.42 -7.22 33.55
CA ALA A 107 21.31 -7.32 32.39
C ALA A 107 22.76 -7.33 32.85
N TYR A 108 23.65 -7.80 32.01
CA TYR A 108 25.07 -7.89 32.33
C TYR A 108 25.96 -7.68 31.11
N ARG A 109 27.21 -7.27 31.36
CA ARG A 109 28.23 -7.09 30.32
C ARG A 109 28.82 -8.44 29.93
N CYS A 110 28.96 -8.65 28.62
CA CYS A 110 29.55 -9.86 28.04
C CYS A 110 30.79 -9.46 27.24
N TYR A 111 31.93 -10.01 27.64
CA TYR A 111 33.24 -9.71 27.07
C TYR A 111 33.74 -10.82 26.13
N CYS A 112 32.91 -11.80 25.80
CA CYS A 112 33.26 -12.91 24.93
C CYS A 112 33.65 -12.41 23.54
N SER A 113 34.76 -12.95 23.01
CA SER A 113 35.19 -12.68 21.63
C SER A 113 34.27 -13.40 20.65
N LYS A 114 34.25 -12.93 19.39
CA LYS A 114 33.55 -13.62 18.31
C LYS A 114 34.06 -15.04 18.12
N GLU A 115 35.39 -15.22 18.20
CA GLU A 115 36.05 -16.50 18.07
C GLU A 115 35.56 -17.50 19.12
N ARG A 116 35.47 -17.06 20.38
CA ARG A 116 34.95 -17.90 21.47
C ARG A 116 33.50 -18.29 21.21
N LEU A 117 32.67 -17.37 20.80
CA LEU A 117 31.24 -17.63 20.53
C LEU A 117 31.04 -18.56 19.34
N GLU A 118 31.85 -18.44 18.29
CA GLU A 118 31.84 -19.34 17.14
C GLU A 118 32.28 -20.76 17.52
N GLU A 119 33.34 -20.89 18.33
CA GLU A 119 33.81 -22.16 18.84
C GLU A 119 32.74 -22.83 19.73
N LEU A 120 32.10 -22.09 20.61
CA LEU A 120 30.98 -22.55 21.44
C LEU A 120 29.84 -23.10 20.57
N ARG A 121 29.44 -22.34 19.58
CA ARG A 121 28.40 -22.73 18.64
C ARG A 121 28.74 -23.99 17.89
N HIS A 122 29.98 -24.08 17.35
CA HIS A 122 30.46 -25.25 16.63
C HIS A 122 30.44 -26.50 17.49
N THR A 123 30.92 -26.40 18.74
CA THR A 123 30.92 -27.52 19.72
C THR A 123 29.49 -27.98 20.01
N GLN A 124 28.56 -27.04 20.22
CA GLN A 124 27.16 -27.38 20.48
C GLN A 124 26.51 -28.05 19.27
N GLU A 125 26.77 -27.58 18.06
CA GLU A 125 26.27 -28.20 16.82
C GLU A 125 26.82 -29.62 16.64
N GLN A 126 28.11 -29.85 16.92
CA GLN A 126 28.71 -31.19 16.87
C GLN A 126 28.07 -32.13 17.86
N ASN A 127 27.69 -31.63 19.04
CA ASN A 127 27.03 -32.42 20.09
C ASN A 127 25.52 -32.55 19.85
N LYS A 128 25.00 -32.02 18.73
CA LYS A 128 23.57 -31.98 18.38
C LYS A 128 22.72 -31.21 19.41
N GLU A 129 23.34 -30.25 20.07
CA GLU A 129 22.67 -29.34 20.99
C GLU A 129 22.21 -28.09 20.23
N LYS A 130 21.14 -27.46 20.70
CA LYS A 130 20.71 -26.17 20.16
C LYS A 130 21.71 -25.08 20.55
N PRO A 131 22.30 -24.36 19.59
CA PRO A 131 23.24 -23.29 19.92
C PRO A 131 22.62 -22.23 20.82
N ARG A 132 23.30 -21.89 21.90
CA ARG A 132 22.93 -20.86 22.85
C ARG A 132 24.14 -20.34 23.57
N TYR A 133 24.07 -19.12 24.08
CA TYR A 133 25.10 -18.55 24.92
C TYR A 133 25.17 -19.27 26.27
N ASP A 134 26.35 -19.56 26.71
CA ASP A 134 26.60 -20.36 27.91
C ASP A 134 26.66 -19.56 29.23
N ARG A 135 26.35 -18.25 29.16
CA ARG A 135 26.38 -17.34 30.32
C ARG A 135 27.75 -17.19 30.96
N HIS A 136 28.82 -17.37 30.18
CA HIS A 136 30.19 -17.31 30.69
C HIS A 136 30.47 -16.01 31.47
N CYS A 137 29.98 -14.86 31.01
CA CYS A 137 30.23 -13.57 31.62
C CYS A 137 29.22 -13.16 32.71
N LEU A 138 28.22 -14.00 33.02
CA LEU A 138 27.16 -13.63 33.96
C LEU A 138 27.71 -13.28 35.36
N HIS A 139 28.76 -13.96 35.83
CA HIS A 139 29.39 -13.74 37.12
C HIS A 139 30.84 -13.27 37.01
N ASP A 140 31.27 -12.87 35.84
CA ASP A 140 32.61 -12.38 35.58
C ASP A 140 32.68 -10.85 35.76
N HIS A 141 33.40 -10.40 36.78
CA HIS A 141 33.57 -9.02 37.13
C HIS A 141 35.03 -8.52 36.98
N ASN A 142 35.89 -9.34 36.33
CA ASN A 142 37.33 -9.11 36.26
C ASN A 142 37.78 -8.35 35.01
N HIS A 143 36.94 -7.44 34.50
CA HIS A 143 37.22 -6.67 33.33
C HIS A 143 37.32 -5.18 33.62
N ALA A 144 38.17 -4.49 32.89
CA ALA A 144 38.26 -3.01 32.94
C ALA A 144 36.99 -2.38 32.41
N ALA A 145 36.63 -1.22 32.94
CA ALA A 145 35.40 -0.49 32.55
C ALA A 145 35.34 -0.11 31.06
N ASP A 146 36.52 0.09 30.45
CA ASP A 146 36.68 0.49 29.05
C ASP A 146 36.92 -0.68 28.08
N GLU A 147 36.97 -1.90 28.61
CA GLU A 147 37.12 -3.10 27.75
C GLU A 147 35.89 -3.30 26.86
N PRO A 148 36.08 -3.56 25.56
CA PRO A 148 34.95 -3.78 24.64
C PRO A 148 34.02 -4.90 25.11
N HIS A 149 32.72 -4.61 25.12
CA HIS A 149 31.71 -5.57 25.57
C HIS A 149 30.37 -5.29 24.90
N VAL A 150 29.51 -6.31 24.90
CA VAL A 150 28.09 -6.17 24.64
C VAL A 150 27.31 -6.26 25.95
N VAL A 151 26.05 -5.85 25.96
CA VAL A 151 25.16 -6.04 27.10
C VAL A 151 24.12 -7.08 26.73
N ARG A 152 23.95 -8.07 27.62
CA ARG A 152 22.96 -9.14 27.46
C ARG A 152 21.85 -9.02 28.49
N PHE A 153 20.64 -9.30 28.05
CA PHE A 153 19.50 -9.49 28.94
C PHE A 153 19.65 -10.82 29.70
N LYS A 154 19.45 -10.79 30.99
CA LYS A 154 19.42 -12.00 31.80
C LYS A 154 18.05 -12.67 31.66
N ASN A 155 17.91 -13.56 30.69
CA ASN A 155 16.65 -14.26 30.45
C ASN A 155 16.34 -15.27 31.55
N PRO A 156 15.09 -15.47 31.98
CA PRO A 156 14.73 -16.59 32.84
C PRO A 156 15.13 -17.93 32.21
N THR A 157 15.60 -18.88 33.05
CA THR A 157 16.03 -20.20 32.57
C THR A 157 14.98 -21.28 32.81
N GLU A 158 14.05 -21.05 33.70
CA GLU A 158 12.99 -21.98 34.08
C GLU A 158 11.62 -21.47 33.65
N GLY A 159 10.66 -22.39 33.57
CA GLY A 159 9.30 -22.05 33.18
C GLY A 159 9.15 -21.77 31.70
N SER A 160 8.03 -21.16 31.34
CA SER A 160 7.67 -20.89 29.97
C SER A 160 7.11 -19.49 29.84
N VAL A 161 7.24 -18.93 28.63
CA VAL A 161 6.48 -17.73 28.21
C VAL A 161 5.19 -18.21 27.57
N VAL A 162 4.06 -17.77 28.12
CA VAL A 162 2.72 -18.11 27.64
C VAL A 162 2.00 -16.80 27.28
N PHE A 163 1.43 -16.74 26.10
CA PHE A 163 0.57 -15.62 25.69
C PHE A 163 -0.53 -16.11 24.79
N ASP A 164 -1.69 -15.45 24.88
CA ASP A 164 -2.85 -15.71 24.03
C ASP A 164 -2.83 -14.74 22.85
N ASP A 165 -2.33 -15.23 21.70
CA ASP A 165 -2.35 -14.45 20.47
C ASP A 165 -3.79 -14.29 19.98
N ALA A 166 -4.21 -13.05 19.70
CA ALA A 166 -5.59 -12.77 19.31
C ALA A 166 -6.00 -13.43 17.98
N VAL A 167 -5.04 -13.80 17.14
CA VAL A 167 -5.27 -14.49 15.87
C VAL A 167 -4.99 -15.99 15.98
N ARG A 168 -3.88 -16.36 16.61
CA ARG A 168 -3.34 -17.73 16.60
C ARG A 168 -3.67 -18.56 17.84
N GLY A 169 -4.24 -17.91 18.87
CA GLY A 169 -4.54 -18.59 20.12
C GLY A 169 -3.32 -18.74 21.03
N ARG A 170 -3.39 -19.68 21.96
CA ARG A 170 -2.36 -19.88 22.97
C ARG A 170 -1.02 -20.32 22.36
N ILE A 171 0.03 -19.59 22.69
CA ILE A 171 1.42 -19.91 22.33
C ILE A 171 2.23 -20.05 23.61
N GLU A 172 3.00 -21.14 23.71
CA GLU A 172 3.86 -21.44 24.84
C GLU A 172 5.27 -21.79 24.36
N ILE A 173 6.26 -21.07 24.87
CA ILE A 173 7.68 -21.29 24.56
C ILE A 173 8.43 -21.46 25.86
N SER A 174 9.16 -22.59 26.04
CA SER A 174 10.02 -22.82 27.20
C SER A 174 11.14 -21.79 27.23
N ASN A 175 11.39 -21.23 28.42
CA ASN A 175 12.52 -20.34 28.64
C ASN A 175 13.87 -21.01 28.36
N SER A 176 13.95 -22.35 28.49
CA SER A 176 15.16 -23.11 28.14
C SER A 176 15.53 -23.03 26.66
N GLU A 177 14.59 -22.63 25.79
CA GLU A 177 14.82 -22.40 24.35
C GLU A 177 15.26 -20.98 24.00
N LEU A 178 15.21 -20.07 24.98
CA LEU A 178 15.55 -18.68 24.77
C LEU A 178 16.95 -18.37 25.28
N ASP A 179 17.63 -17.47 24.58
CA ASP A 179 18.99 -17.08 24.90
C ASP A 179 19.03 -15.77 25.68
N ASP A 180 20.16 -15.47 26.31
CA ASP A 180 20.45 -14.15 26.86
C ASP A 180 20.76 -13.20 25.71
N LEU A 181 19.72 -12.55 25.25
CA LEU A 181 19.71 -11.68 24.08
C LEU A 181 20.64 -10.50 24.25
N ILE A 182 21.42 -10.17 23.22
CA ILE A 182 22.19 -8.91 23.18
C ILE A 182 21.20 -7.75 23.04
N ILE A 183 21.27 -6.82 23.99
CA ILE A 183 20.41 -5.61 23.99
C ILE A 183 21.20 -4.34 23.66
N ARG A 184 22.53 -4.33 23.83
CA ARG A 184 23.42 -3.25 23.38
C ARG A 184 24.67 -3.85 22.75
N ARG A 185 25.03 -3.35 21.57
CA ARG A 185 26.23 -3.76 20.84
C ARG A 185 27.47 -3.08 21.41
N THR A 186 28.65 -3.54 20.96
CA THR A 186 29.95 -3.00 21.37
C THR A 186 30.10 -1.51 21.05
N ASP A 187 29.49 -1.04 19.97
CA ASP A 187 29.49 0.39 19.58
C ASP A 187 28.52 1.26 20.39
N GLY A 188 27.82 0.67 21.36
CA GLY A 188 26.84 1.39 22.17
C GLY A 188 25.44 1.46 21.58
N SER A 189 25.22 0.94 20.39
CA SER A 189 23.90 0.96 19.75
C SER A 189 22.99 -0.12 20.34
N PRO A 190 21.72 0.22 20.67
CA PRO A 190 20.76 -0.76 21.14
C PRO A 190 20.27 -1.65 19.98
N THR A 191 19.80 -2.86 20.34
CA THR A 191 19.34 -3.83 19.36
C THR A 191 17.83 -3.72 19.13
N TYR A 192 17.38 -4.27 18.00
CA TYR A 192 16.00 -4.21 17.52
C TYR A 192 14.96 -4.62 18.58
N ASN A 193 15.06 -5.82 19.13
CA ASN A 193 14.05 -6.31 20.08
C ASN A 193 13.95 -5.42 21.32
N PHE A 194 15.07 -4.91 21.79
CA PHE A 194 15.11 -4.04 22.95
C PHE A 194 14.46 -2.68 22.67
N CYS A 195 14.77 -2.07 21.53
CA CYS A 195 14.16 -0.79 21.13
C CYS A 195 12.63 -0.91 21.02
N VAL A 196 12.14 -1.99 20.42
CA VAL A 196 10.70 -2.27 20.29
C VAL A 196 10.04 -2.36 21.67
N VAL A 197 10.65 -3.08 22.62
CA VAL A 197 10.12 -3.22 23.98
C VAL A 197 9.99 -1.86 24.68
N VAL A 198 11.06 -1.09 24.68
CA VAL A 198 11.07 0.22 25.33
C VAL A 198 10.05 1.16 24.71
N ASP A 199 9.97 1.17 23.39
CA ASP A 199 9.02 2.03 22.69
C ASP A 199 7.57 1.61 22.93
N ASP A 200 7.25 0.33 22.85
CA ASP A 200 5.89 -0.15 23.12
C ASP A 200 5.47 0.17 24.56
N TRP A 201 6.41 0.09 25.50
CA TRP A 201 6.16 0.50 26.88
C TRP A 201 5.99 2.01 27.02
N ASP A 202 6.95 2.79 26.57
CA ASP A 202 6.93 4.27 26.68
C ASP A 202 5.70 4.87 25.99
N MET A 203 5.31 4.33 24.84
CA MET A 203 4.18 4.80 24.04
C MET A 203 2.83 4.24 24.50
N GLY A 204 2.82 3.39 25.52
CA GLY A 204 1.61 2.81 26.10
C GLY A 204 0.82 1.93 25.12
N ILE A 205 1.52 1.19 24.27
CA ILE A 205 0.90 0.31 23.29
C ILE A 205 0.19 -0.84 24.00
N THR A 206 -1.09 -0.98 23.73
CA THR A 206 -1.93 -2.01 24.36
C THR A 206 -2.08 -3.25 23.48
N HIS A 207 -2.02 -3.08 22.16
CA HIS A 207 -2.19 -4.14 21.18
C HIS A 207 -1.13 -4.01 20.08
N VAL A 208 -0.43 -5.09 19.83
CA VAL A 208 0.60 -5.21 18.78
C VAL A 208 0.07 -6.11 17.69
N VAL A 209 -0.38 -5.52 16.60
CA VAL A 209 -0.81 -6.22 15.39
C VAL A 209 0.32 -6.15 14.38
N ARG A 210 0.89 -7.30 14.03
CA ARG A 210 2.07 -7.35 13.15
C ARG A 210 2.14 -8.67 12.39
N GLY A 211 3.07 -8.78 11.44
CA GLY A 211 3.27 -10.01 10.68
C GLY A 211 3.71 -11.20 11.52
N GLU A 212 3.36 -12.39 11.09
CA GLU A 212 3.71 -13.64 11.76
C GLU A 212 5.21 -13.94 11.78
N ASP A 213 5.99 -13.28 10.94
CA ASP A 213 7.44 -13.35 10.93
C ASP A 213 8.07 -12.85 12.24
N HIS A 214 7.32 -12.10 13.04
CA HIS A 214 7.74 -11.62 14.36
C HIS A 214 7.37 -12.54 15.54
N ILE A 215 6.71 -13.66 15.31
CA ILE A 215 6.28 -14.57 16.40
C ILE A 215 7.46 -14.99 17.28
N ASN A 216 8.59 -15.32 16.68
CA ASN A 216 9.78 -15.75 17.43
C ASN A 216 10.42 -14.64 18.28
N ASN A 217 10.13 -13.38 17.97
CA ASN A 217 10.59 -12.24 18.77
C ASN A 217 9.73 -12.03 20.01
N THR A 218 8.47 -12.42 19.94
CA THR A 218 7.47 -12.12 20.97
C THR A 218 7.83 -12.67 22.35
N PRO A 219 8.25 -13.94 22.53
CA PRO A 219 8.64 -14.44 23.86
C PRO A 219 9.82 -13.67 24.47
N ARG A 220 10.78 -13.27 23.66
CA ARG A 220 11.94 -12.48 24.09
C ARG A 220 11.51 -11.11 24.57
N GLN A 221 10.63 -10.46 23.82
CA GLN A 221 10.08 -9.14 24.15
C GLN A 221 9.23 -9.19 25.42
N ILE A 222 8.41 -10.23 25.60
CA ILE A 222 7.59 -10.42 26.81
C ILE A 222 8.48 -10.56 28.05
N ASN A 223 9.55 -11.34 27.97
CA ASN A 223 10.45 -11.50 29.10
C ASN A 223 11.12 -10.20 29.52
N ILE A 224 11.52 -9.38 28.56
CA ILE A 224 12.09 -8.06 28.86
C ILE A 224 11.04 -7.14 29.50
N LEU A 225 9.82 -7.10 28.95
CA LEU A 225 8.72 -6.31 29.52
C LEU A 225 8.43 -6.71 30.97
N LYS A 226 8.36 -8.00 31.26
CA LYS A 226 8.16 -8.52 32.61
C LYS A 226 9.27 -8.12 33.55
N ALA A 227 10.53 -8.21 33.11
CA ALA A 227 11.69 -7.79 33.89
C ALA A 227 11.65 -6.30 34.24
N LEU A 228 11.17 -5.48 33.31
CA LEU A 228 11.00 -4.03 33.52
C LEU A 228 9.79 -3.69 34.39
N GLY A 229 8.91 -4.65 34.67
CA GLY A 229 7.62 -4.39 35.34
C GLY A 229 6.63 -3.62 34.45
N ALA A 230 6.83 -3.67 33.14
CA ALA A 230 5.98 -3.03 32.15
C ALA A 230 4.75 -3.92 31.81
N PRO A 231 3.62 -3.30 31.44
CA PRO A 231 2.49 -4.06 30.93
C PRO A 231 2.84 -4.83 29.66
N VAL A 232 2.35 -6.06 29.55
CA VAL A 232 2.51 -6.87 28.33
C VAL A 232 1.31 -6.59 27.42
N PRO A 233 1.54 -6.12 26.19
CA PRO A 233 0.43 -5.88 25.26
C PRO A 233 -0.22 -7.19 24.80
N VAL A 234 -1.41 -7.08 24.25
CA VAL A 234 -2.04 -8.16 23.50
C VAL A 234 -1.37 -8.25 22.13
N TYR A 235 -0.93 -9.43 21.74
CA TYR A 235 -0.33 -9.65 20.42
C TYR A 235 -1.34 -10.26 19.44
N ALA A 236 -1.24 -9.87 18.20
CA ALA A 236 -2.00 -10.43 17.07
C ALA A 236 -1.04 -10.59 15.88
N HIS A 237 -0.64 -11.81 15.60
CA HIS A 237 0.28 -12.12 14.51
C HIS A 237 -0.50 -12.52 13.26
N VAL A 238 -0.45 -11.68 12.25
CA VAL A 238 -1.20 -11.81 10.99
C VAL A 238 -0.42 -12.67 10.01
N SER A 239 -1.13 -13.56 9.31
CA SER A 239 -0.54 -14.46 8.32
C SER A 239 0.08 -13.69 7.15
N MET A 240 0.95 -14.36 6.40
CA MET A 240 1.60 -13.80 5.21
C MET A 240 0.58 -13.63 4.08
N ILE A 241 0.89 -12.69 3.16
CA ILE A 241 0.24 -12.59 1.86
C ILE A 241 1.09 -13.35 0.86
N ASN A 242 0.48 -14.29 0.17
CA ASN A 242 1.12 -15.08 -0.88
C ASN A 242 0.69 -14.61 -2.28
N GLY A 243 1.51 -14.90 -3.29
CA GLY A 243 1.08 -14.84 -4.67
C GLY A 243 0.12 -15.99 -5.02
N ASP A 244 -0.36 -16.01 -6.24
CA ASP A 244 -1.25 -17.05 -6.77
C ASP A 244 -0.59 -18.43 -6.84
N ASP A 245 0.74 -18.50 -6.85
CA ASP A 245 1.54 -19.72 -6.81
C ASP A 245 1.74 -20.30 -5.39
N GLY A 246 1.16 -19.68 -4.37
CA GLY A 246 1.31 -20.07 -2.97
C GLY A 246 2.62 -19.66 -2.31
N GLN A 247 3.50 -18.99 -3.05
CA GLN A 247 4.75 -18.45 -2.49
C GLN A 247 4.56 -17.06 -1.93
N LYS A 248 5.43 -16.65 -0.99
CA LYS A 248 5.40 -15.29 -0.43
C LYS A 248 5.36 -14.24 -1.55
N LEU A 249 4.45 -13.30 -1.43
CA LEU A 249 4.29 -12.23 -2.41
C LEU A 249 5.60 -11.44 -2.59
N SER A 250 6.02 -11.29 -3.86
CA SER A 250 7.24 -10.60 -4.24
C SER A 250 7.04 -9.87 -5.58
N LYS A 251 8.03 -9.11 -6.01
CA LYS A 251 8.00 -8.35 -7.28
C LYS A 251 7.70 -9.22 -8.51
N ARG A 252 8.05 -10.51 -8.48
CA ARG A 252 7.73 -11.44 -9.58
C ARG A 252 6.24 -11.66 -9.78
N HIS A 253 5.42 -11.40 -8.77
CA HIS A 253 3.96 -11.52 -8.81
C HIS A 253 3.27 -10.24 -9.29
N GLY A 254 4.02 -9.19 -9.60
CA GLY A 254 3.52 -7.88 -9.99
C GLY A 254 3.86 -6.78 -8.98
N ALA A 255 3.07 -5.74 -8.93
CA ALA A 255 3.27 -4.64 -8.01
C ALA A 255 3.11 -5.09 -6.55
N VAL A 256 4.02 -4.65 -5.70
CA VAL A 256 4.00 -4.93 -4.25
C VAL A 256 4.13 -3.64 -3.41
N SER A 257 4.53 -2.53 -4.02
CA SER A 257 4.57 -1.21 -3.39
C SER A 257 3.21 -0.54 -3.46
N VAL A 258 2.78 0.05 -2.35
CA VAL A 258 1.52 0.82 -2.28
C VAL A 258 1.51 1.94 -3.33
N MET A 259 2.59 2.70 -3.46
CA MET A 259 2.63 3.82 -4.41
C MET A 259 2.66 3.36 -5.87
N GLN A 260 3.12 2.15 -6.15
CA GLN A 260 3.03 1.57 -7.49
C GLN A 260 1.55 1.38 -7.90
N TYR A 261 0.68 1.03 -6.94
CA TYR A 261 -0.76 0.93 -7.23
C TYR A 261 -1.37 2.29 -7.58
N ARG A 262 -0.96 3.38 -6.90
CA ARG A 262 -1.34 4.74 -7.33
C ARG A 262 -0.89 4.98 -8.76
N ASP A 263 0.36 4.70 -9.08
CA ASP A 263 0.96 4.94 -10.39
C ASP A 263 0.29 4.11 -11.49
N ASP A 264 -0.20 2.92 -11.15
CA ASP A 264 -0.95 2.04 -12.05
C ASP A 264 -2.43 2.43 -12.20
N GLY A 265 -2.89 3.43 -11.46
CA GLY A 265 -4.24 3.98 -11.61
C GLY A 265 -5.28 3.43 -10.65
N TYR A 266 -4.88 2.86 -9.53
CA TYR A 266 -5.80 2.41 -8.48
C TYR A 266 -6.15 3.56 -7.53
N LEU A 267 -7.39 3.56 -7.06
CA LEU A 267 -7.84 4.43 -5.99
C LEU A 267 -7.46 3.85 -4.62
N PRO A 268 -7.15 4.68 -3.63
CA PRO A 268 -6.83 4.18 -2.29
C PRO A 268 -7.96 3.37 -1.65
N GLU A 269 -9.21 3.73 -1.91
CA GLU A 269 -10.39 3.01 -1.41
C GLU A 269 -10.42 1.57 -1.93
N ALA A 270 -10.06 1.36 -3.18
CA ALA A 270 -9.99 0.02 -3.78
C ALA A 270 -8.91 -0.84 -3.10
N LEU A 271 -7.72 -0.28 -2.92
CA LEU A 271 -6.61 -1.00 -2.30
C LEU A 271 -6.92 -1.33 -0.83
N ILE A 272 -7.46 -0.38 -0.06
CA ILE A 272 -7.84 -0.61 1.34
C ILE A 272 -8.93 -1.67 1.45
N ASN A 273 -9.98 -1.59 0.65
CA ASN A 273 -11.03 -2.60 0.67
C ASN A 273 -10.49 -3.99 0.32
N TYR A 274 -9.59 -4.05 -0.65
CA TYR A 274 -8.95 -5.30 -1.00
C TYR A 274 -8.08 -5.86 0.14
N LEU A 275 -7.22 -5.00 0.72
CA LEU A 275 -6.32 -5.40 1.80
C LEU A 275 -7.06 -5.82 3.08
N VAL A 276 -8.16 -5.16 3.44
CA VAL A 276 -8.91 -5.54 4.64
C VAL A 276 -9.43 -6.97 4.54
N ARG A 277 -9.84 -7.39 3.35
CA ARG A 277 -10.36 -8.75 3.11
C ARG A 277 -9.28 -9.81 2.90
N LEU A 278 -8.03 -9.44 2.84
CA LEU A 278 -6.92 -10.40 2.84
C LEU A 278 -6.68 -10.91 4.27
N GLY A 279 -7.53 -11.82 4.71
CA GLY A 279 -7.45 -12.43 6.02
C GLY A 279 -8.49 -11.99 7.04
N TRP A 280 -9.38 -11.07 6.68
CA TRP A 280 -10.51 -10.66 7.51
C TRP A 280 -11.80 -10.67 6.69
N GLY A 281 -12.92 -10.87 7.36
CA GLY A 281 -14.23 -10.83 6.72
C GLY A 281 -15.34 -10.50 7.70
N HIS A 282 -16.49 -10.11 7.17
CA HIS A 282 -17.72 -9.87 7.88
C HIS A 282 -18.88 -10.44 7.06
N GLY A 283 -19.30 -11.67 7.38
CA GLY A 283 -20.27 -12.40 6.59
C GLY A 283 -19.83 -12.55 5.13
N ASP A 284 -20.74 -12.33 4.21
CA ASP A 284 -20.51 -12.43 2.76
C ASP A 284 -20.20 -11.07 2.12
N GLN A 285 -20.11 -10.00 2.91
CA GLN A 285 -19.87 -8.65 2.38
C GLN A 285 -18.49 -8.56 1.75
N GLU A 286 -18.43 -8.03 0.52
CA GLU A 286 -17.19 -7.84 -0.21
C GLU A 286 -16.76 -6.38 -0.29
N ILE A 287 -17.70 -5.47 -0.38
CA ILE A 287 -17.47 -4.04 -0.50
C ILE A 287 -17.77 -3.37 0.82
N PHE A 288 -16.77 -2.66 1.34
CA PHE A 288 -16.86 -1.97 2.62
C PHE A 288 -16.49 -0.50 2.44
N THR A 289 -17.32 0.39 2.95
CA THR A 289 -16.91 1.77 3.19
C THR A 289 -15.92 1.80 4.35
N ARG A 290 -15.17 2.87 4.49
CA ARG A 290 -14.25 3.05 5.62
C ARG A 290 -14.98 2.97 6.96
N GLU A 291 -16.14 3.59 7.03
CA GLU A 291 -17.02 3.58 8.21
C GLU A 291 -17.47 2.17 8.57
N GLU A 292 -17.83 1.37 7.57
CA GLU A 292 -18.19 -0.03 7.78
C GLU A 292 -17.00 -0.87 8.25
N MET A 293 -15.81 -0.65 7.68
CA MET A 293 -14.59 -1.32 8.14
C MET A 293 -14.33 -1.02 9.62
N ILE A 294 -14.40 0.25 10.02
CA ILE A 294 -14.22 0.67 11.41
C ILE A 294 -15.27 0.02 12.32
N LYS A 295 -16.51 -0.01 11.87
CA LYS A 295 -17.64 -0.55 12.65
C LYS A 295 -17.50 -2.05 12.89
N TYR A 296 -17.06 -2.81 11.90
CA TYR A 296 -17.10 -4.28 11.93
C TYR A 296 -15.76 -4.93 12.25
N PHE A 297 -14.65 -4.19 12.24
CA PHE A 297 -13.34 -4.80 12.40
C PHE A 297 -13.10 -5.31 13.81
N GLU A 298 -12.91 -6.62 13.94
CA GLU A 298 -12.50 -7.27 15.17
C GLU A 298 -11.38 -8.29 14.88
N LEU A 299 -10.42 -8.41 15.79
CA LEU A 299 -9.29 -9.31 15.64
C LEU A 299 -9.71 -10.79 15.62
N ASP A 300 -10.82 -11.13 16.27
CA ASP A 300 -11.36 -12.49 16.31
C ASP A 300 -11.73 -13.03 14.92
N HIS A 301 -12.00 -12.13 13.97
CA HIS A 301 -12.37 -12.49 12.61
C HIS A 301 -11.18 -12.52 11.64
N VAL A 302 -9.95 -12.34 12.15
CA VAL A 302 -8.74 -12.43 11.35
C VAL A 302 -8.31 -13.89 11.20
N SER A 303 -8.11 -14.33 9.97
CA SER A 303 -7.76 -15.71 9.64
C SER A 303 -6.33 -16.05 10.03
N LYS A 304 -6.13 -17.28 10.51
CA LYS A 304 -4.81 -17.87 10.75
C LYS A 304 -4.09 -18.27 9.46
N SER A 305 -4.84 -18.49 8.39
CA SER A 305 -4.31 -18.97 7.11
C SER A 305 -3.75 -17.83 6.26
N ALA A 306 -2.69 -18.12 5.50
CA ALA A 306 -2.18 -17.20 4.51
C ALA A 306 -3.23 -16.90 3.45
N SER A 307 -3.23 -15.66 2.96
CA SER A 307 -4.12 -15.20 1.91
C SER A 307 -3.37 -15.07 0.59
N ALA A 308 -4.02 -15.42 -0.52
CA ALA A 308 -3.46 -15.26 -1.85
C ALA A 308 -3.89 -13.91 -2.46
N PHE A 309 -2.93 -13.18 -3.01
CA PHE A 309 -3.19 -11.92 -3.69
C PHE A 309 -3.77 -12.19 -5.09
N ASN A 310 -4.92 -11.58 -5.40
CA ASN A 310 -5.63 -11.73 -6.67
C ASN A 310 -5.80 -10.36 -7.33
N THR A 311 -4.99 -10.10 -8.34
CA THR A 311 -4.99 -8.83 -9.07
C THR A 311 -6.31 -8.55 -9.79
N GLU A 312 -6.97 -9.57 -10.32
CA GLU A 312 -8.26 -9.42 -11.00
C GLU A 312 -9.36 -8.94 -10.04
N LYS A 313 -9.35 -9.45 -8.82
CA LYS A 313 -10.29 -9.03 -7.78
C LYS A 313 -10.07 -7.57 -7.38
N LEU A 314 -8.81 -7.17 -7.22
CA LEU A 314 -8.45 -5.77 -6.94
C LEU A 314 -8.89 -4.86 -8.09
N LEU A 315 -8.68 -5.29 -9.33
CA LEU A 315 -9.08 -4.52 -10.51
C LEU A 315 -10.60 -4.35 -10.58
N TRP A 316 -11.36 -5.40 -10.25
CA TRP A 316 -12.81 -5.34 -10.15
C TRP A 316 -13.27 -4.32 -9.09
N LEU A 317 -12.63 -4.32 -7.91
CA LEU A 317 -12.90 -3.33 -6.86
C LEU A 317 -12.57 -1.91 -7.33
N ASN A 318 -11.46 -1.73 -8.02
CA ASN A 318 -11.07 -0.42 -8.52
C ASN A 318 -12.08 0.13 -9.51
N HIS A 319 -12.55 -0.71 -10.45
CA HIS A 319 -13.60 -0.34 -11.39
C HIS A 319 -14.89 0.05 -10.66
N HIS A 320 -15.26 -0.69 -9.64
CA HIS A 320 -16.41 -0.37 -8.78
C HIS A 320 -16.28 1.04 -8.17
N TYR A 321 -15.14 1.35 -7.55
CA TYR A 321 -14.94 2.66 -6.91
C TYR A 321 -14.83 3.82 -7.91
N ILE A 322 -14.27 3.61 -9.08
CA ILE A 322 -14.26 4.62 -10.14
C ILE A 322 -15.70 5.01 -10.54
N ARG A 323 -16.61 4.04 -10.58
CA ARG A 323 -18.03 4.28 -10.93
C ARG A 323 -18.85 4.86 -9.79
N GLU A 324 -18.59 4.47 -8.55
CA GLU A 324 -19.45 4.77 -7.40
C GLU A 324 -19.03 6.01 -6.61
N LEU A 325 -17.73 6.34 -6.58
CA LEU A 325 -17.28 7.53 -5.88
C LEU A 325 -17.66 8.82 -6.63
N PRO A 326 -17.83 9.96 -5.93
CA PRO A 326 -18.16 11.21 -6.57
C PRO A 326 -17.17 11.57 -7.68
N PRO A 327 -17.64 11.97 -8.89
CA PRO A 327 -16.74 12.31 -10.00
C PRO A 327 -15.69 13.37 -9.67
N GLU A 328 -16.02 14.34 -8.82
CA GLU A 328 -15.09 15.39 -8.36
C GLU A 328 -13.92 14.81 -7.59
N TYR A 329 -14.18 13.80 -6.76
CA TYR A 329 -13.16 13.10 -5.98
C TYR A 329 -12.26 12.26 -6.91
N VAL A 330 -12.86 11.47 -7.79
CA VAL A 330 -12.13 10.63 -8.76
C VAL A 330 -11.29 11.51 -9.69
N ALA A 331 -11.81 12.65 -10.12
CA ALA A 331 -11.11 13.59 -10.98
C ALA A 331 -9.81 14.13 -10.36
N LYS A 332 -9.77 14.34 -9.05
CA LYS A 332 -8.55 14.76 -8.36
C LYS A 332 -7.43 13.71 -8.49
N HIS A 333 -7.77 12.44 -8.36
CA HIS A 333 -6.83 11.35 -8.55
C HIS A 333 -6.45 11.18 -10.03
N LEU A 334 -7.40 11.36 -10.94
CA LEU A 334 -7.15 11.29 -12.38
C LEU A 334 -6.16 12.35 -12.85
N ALA A 335 -6.20 13.56 -12.30
CA ALA A 335 -5.33 14.67 -12.66
C ALA A 335 -3.85 14.32 -12.60
N TRP A 336 -3.44 13.54 -11.62
CA TRP A 336 -2.07 13.09 -11.49
C TRP A 336 -1.60 12.29 -12.72
N HIS A 337 -2.47 11.44 -13.26
CA HIS A 337 -2.15 10.59 -14.42
C HIS A 337 -1.96 11.39 -15.72
N TYR A 338 -2.73 12.44 -15.91
CA TYR A 338 -2.52 13.35 -17.04
C TYR A 338 -1.16 14.04 -16.94
N LYS A 339 -0.83 14.53 -15.76
CA LYS A 339 0.46 15.17 -15.50
C LYS A 339 1.61 14.19 -15.74
N ASP A 340 1.49 12.96 -15.21
CA ASP A 340 2.49 11.92 -15.37
C ASP A 340 2.72 11.55 -16.85
N GLN A 341 1.65 11.50 -17.64
CA GLN A 341 1.69 11.22 -19.08
C GLN A 341 2.04 12.44 -19.95
N GLY A 342 2.23 13.61 -19.34
CA GLY A 342 2.57 14.84 -20.07
C GLY A 342 1.42 15.42 -20.90
N ILE A 343 0.18 15.15 -20.52
CA ILE A 343 -1.01 15.63 -21.23
C ILE A 343 -1.47 16.96 -20.64
N ASP A 344 -1.56 17.99 -21.47
CA ASP A 344 -2.16 19.29 -21.11
C ASP A 344 -3.69 19.21 -21.23
N THR A 345 -4.38 19.35 -20.11
CA THR A 345 -5.84 19.24 -20.02
C THR A 345 -6.58 20.58 -20.10
N SER A 346 -5.88 21.68 -20.41
CA SER A 346 -6.46 23.02 -20.41
C SER A 346 -7.45 23.26 -21.55
N ASN A 347 -7.37 22.51 -22.65
CA ASN A 347 -8.13 22.71 -23.88
C ASN A 347 -9.17 21.61 -24.18
N GLY A 348 -9.76 21.05 -23.17
CA GLY A 348 -10.74 19.99 -23.34
C GLY A 348 -11.81 19.98 -22.26
N PRO A 349 -12.56 18.89 -22.13
CA PRO A 349 -13.59 18.77 -21.12
C PRO A 349 -13.02 18.87 -19.70
N ALA A 350 -13.85 19.26 -18.74
CA ALA A 350 -13.50 19.15 -17.33
C ALA A 350 -13.23 17.69 -16.96
N LEU A 351 -12.28 17.45 -16.03
CA LEU A 351 -11.92 16.08 -15.64
C LEU A 351 -13.09 15.32 -15.02
N THR A 352 -14.02 16.01 -14.37
CA THR A 352 -15.27 15.43 -13.88
C THR A 352 -16.14 14.87 -15.00
N GLU A 353 -16.17 15.54 -16.14
CA GLU A 353 -16.88 15.07 -17.33
C GLU A 353 -16.21 13.83 -17.93
N ILE A 354 -14.86 13.81 -17.96
CA ILE A 354 -14.09 12.63 -18.41
C ILE A 354 -14.41 11.42 -17.52
N VAL A 355 -14.43 11.58 -16.21
CA VAL A 355 -14.80 10.51 -15.29
C VAL A 355 -16.21 9.99 -15.61
N THR A 356 -17.17 10.85 -15.75
CA THR A 356 -18.56 10.49 -16.07
C THR A 356 -18.68 9.74 -17.40
N MET A 357 -17.94 10.17 -18.42
CA MET A 357 -17.95 9.54 -19.73
C MET A 357 -17.30 8.16 -19.77
N LEU A 358 -16.24 7.96 -18.98
CA LEU A 358 -15.36 6.79 -19.11
C LEU A 358 -15.37 5.82 -17.92
N ALA A 359 -16.08 6.13 -16.84
CA ALA A 359 -16.09 5.30 -15.63
C ALA A 359 -16.51 3.84 -15.90
N GLU A 360 -17.50 3.63 -16.76
CA GLU A 360 -17.96 2.27 -17.12
C GLU A 360 -16.96 1.50 -17.98
N ARG A 361 -16.07 2.18 -18.67
CA ARG A 361 -15.17 1.60 -19.68
C ARG A 361 -13.75 1.37 -19.20
N CYS A 362 -13.31 2.14 -18.20
CA CYS A 362 -11.94 2.12 -17.72
C CYS A 362 -11.86 1.56 -16.30
N LYS A 363 -11.00 0.59 -16.11
CA LYS A 363 -10.81 -0.09 -14.82
C LYS A 363 -9.73 0.55 -13.96
N THR A 364 -8.87 1.37 -14.56
CA THR A 364 -7.85 2.15 -13.87
C THR A 364 -7.84 3.60 -14.36
N LEU A 365 -7.36 4.50 -13.51
CA LEU A 365 -7.24 5.92 -13.88
C LEU A 365 -6.12 6.15 -14.90
N LYS A 366 -5.09 5.31 -14.88
CA LYS A 366 -4.02 5.34 -15.88
C LYS A 366 -4.58 5.05 -17.28
N GLU A 367 -5.41 4.02 -17.39
CA GLU A 367 -6.13 3.67 -18.61
C GLU A 367 -7.06 4.83 -19.04
N MET A 368 -7.78 5.41 -18.09
CA MET A 368 -8.71 6.51 -18.36
C MET A 368 -7.98 7.74 -18.95
N ALA A 369 -6.84 8.10 -18.40
CA ALA A 369 -6.02 9.20 -18.93
C ALA A 369 -5.55 8.91 -20.35
N SER A 370 -5.05 7.71 -20.60
CA SER A 370 -4.60 7.29 -21.93
C SER A 370 -5.75 7.23 -22.94
N ALA A 371 -6.89 6.69 -22.55
CA ALA A 371 -8.06 6.53 -23.40
C ALA A 371 -8.78 7.85 -23.75
N SER A 372 -8.56 8.89 -22.95
CA SER A 372 -9.18 10.21 -23.13
C SER A 372 -8.25 11.24 -23.79
N ARG A 373 -7.07 10.83 -24.19
CA ARG A 373 -6.02 11.68 -24.74
C ARG A 373 -6.49 12.54 -25.90
N TYR A 374 -7.32 11.98 -26.79
CA TYR A 374 -7.87 12.66 -27.95
C TYR A 374 -8.77 13.86 -27.63
N PHE A 375 -9.27 13.97 -26.41
CA PHE A 375 -10.01 15.15 -25.97
C PHE A 375 -9.12 16.37 -25.75
N PHE A 376 -7.83 16.17 -25.54
CA PHE A 376 -6.91 17.23 -25.13
C PHE A 376 -5.82 17.54 -26.14
N GLU A 377 -5.41 16.57 -26.95
CA GLU A 377 -4.30 16.73 -27.88
C GLU A 377 -4.57 16.00 -29.21
N GLU A 378 -3.81 16.38 -30.23
CA GLU A 378 -3.87 15.70 -31.52
C GLU A 378 -3.14 14.34 -31.41
N PHE A 379 -3.61 13.37 -32.19
CA PHE A 379 -2.96 12.08 -32.33
C PHE A 379 -2.26 11.97 -33.69
N GLU A 380 -1.14 11.27 -33.76
CA GLU A 380 -0.30 11.18 -34.97
C GLU A 380 -0.79 10.14 -35.98
N SER A 381 -1.35 9.03 -35.46
CA SER A 381 -1.74 7.90 -36.29
C SER A 381 -3.07 7.29 -35.85
N PHE A 382 -3.71 6.61 -36.77
CA PHE A 382 -4.92 5.84 -36.53
C PHE A 382 -4.56 4.42 -36.12
N ASP A 383 -5.37 3.80 -35.25
CA ASP A 383 -5.24 2.40 -34.89
C ASP A 383 -5.34 1.50 -36.13
N GLU A 384 -4.36 0.63 -36.37
CA GLU A 384 -4.28 -0.21 -37.56
C GLU A 384 -5.49 -1.12 -37.74
N ALA A 385 -5.95 -1.75 -36.65
CA ALA A 385 -7.11 -2.64 -36.69
C ALA A 385 -8.40 -1.87 -37.04
N ALA A 386 -8.55 -0.66 -36.49
CA ALA A 386 -9.69 0.21 -36.77
C ALA A 386 -9.66 0.72 -38.23
N VAL A 387 -8.50 1.05 -38.73
CA VAL A 387 -8.31 1.45 -40.16
C VAL A 387 -8.71 0.29 -41.09
N LYS A 388 -8.21 -0.87 -40.85
CA LYS A 388 -8.50 -2.08 -41.64
C LYS A 388 -10.00 -2.38 -41.70
N LYS A 389 -10.69 -2.19 -40.60
CA LYS A 389 -12.12 -2.51 -40.47
C LYS A 389 -13.04 -1.39 -40.98
N HIS A 390 -12.70 -0.13 -40.77
CA HIS A 390 -13.61 1.01 -40.95
C HIS A 390 -13.16 2.05 -42.02
N PHE A 391 -11.89 2.09 -42.39
CA PHE A 391 -11.36 3.07 -43.36
C PHE A 391 -11.20 2.47 -44.75
N LYS A 392 -12.29 1.95 -45.27
CA LYS A 392 -12.37 1.48 -46.65
C LYS A 392 -12.88 2.62 -47.53
N ALA A 393 -12.75 2.48 -48.86
CA ALA A 393 -13.23 3.50 -49.81
C ALA A 393 -14.70 3.87 -49.59
N ALA A 394 -15.52 2.91 -49.19
CA ALA A 394 -16.95 3.13 -48.89
C ALA A 394 -17.19 4.09 -47.71
N ALA A 395 -16.21 4.38 -46.88
CA ALA A 395 -16.29 5.31 -45.75
C ALA A 395 -16.17 6.78 -46.18
N ILE A 396 -15.65 7.07 -47.36
CA ILE A 396 -15.40 8.43 -47.83
C ILE A 396 -16.69 9.25 -47.92
N GLU A 397 -17.71 8.74 -48.59
CA GLU A 397 -18.98 9.43 -48.76
C GLU A 397 -19.69 9.73 -47.42
N PRO A 398 -19.84 8.74 -46.49
CA PRO A 398 -20.40 9.02 -45.19
C PRO A 398 -19.63 10.08 -44.40
N LEU A 399 -18.29 10.09 -44.46
CA LEU A 399 -17.47 11.09 -43.77
C LEU A 399 -17.62 12.47 -44.39
N GLU A 400 -17.66 12.60 -45.70
CA GLU A 400 -17.90 13.87 -46.40
C GLU A 400 -19.29 14.43 -46.08
N LYS A 401 -20.32 13.60 -46.10
CA LYS A 401 -21.69 14.00 -45.80
C LYS A 401 -21.88 14.44 -44.35
N VAL A 402 -21.37 13.66 -43.39
CA VAL A 402 -21.49 14.04 -41.98
C VAL A 402 -20.68 15.26 -41.65
N LYS A 403 -19.53 15.47 -42.28
CA LYS A 403 -18.73 16.70 -42.16
C LYS A 403 -19.52 17.92 -42.62
N GLU A 404 -20.18 17.82 -43.76
CA GLU A 404 -21.02 18.90 -44.29
C GLU A 404 -22.13 19.29 -43.32
N LYS A 405 -22.86 18.29 -42.78
CA LYS A 405 -23.94 18.53 -41.82
C LYS A 405 -23.42 19.11 -40.49
N LEU A 406 -22.30 18.59 -39.97
CA LEU A 406 -21.69 19.11 -38.74
C LEU A 406 -21.18 20.55 -38.92
N THR A 407 -20.66 20.89 -40.10
CA THR A 407 -20.23 22.25 -40.41
C THR A 407 -21.41 23.25 -40.40
N ALA A 408 -22.59 22.81 -40.84
CA ALA A 408 -23.77 23.65 -40.96
C ALA A 408 -24.56 23.83 -39.65
N LEU A 409 -24.19 23.14 -38.57
CA LEU A 409 -24.90 23.23 -37.29
C LEU A 409 -24.83 24.63 -36.68
N SER A 410 -25.98 25.15 -36.26
CA SER A 410 -26.07 26.44 -35.55
C SER A 410 -25.65 26.35 -34.10
N SER A 411 -25.75 25.16 -33.49
CA SER A 411 -25.32 24.86 -32.14
C SER A 411 -24.51 23.56 -32.11
N TRP A 412 -23.56 23.46 -31.18
CA TRP A 412 -22.71 22.29 -30.99
C TRP A 412 -23.05 21.63 -29.64
N ASP A 413 -24.07 20.79 -29.67
CA ASP A 413 -24.61 20.10 -28.49
C ASP A 413 -24.91 18.61 -28.79
N LEU A 414 -25.29 17.86 -27.79
CA LEU A 414 -25.54 16.43 -27.90
C LEU A 414 -26.64 16.13 -28.92
N HIS A 415 -27.73 16.88 -28.86
CA HIS A 415 -28.87 16.67 -29.77
C HIS A 415 -28.50 16.97 -31.23
N SER A 416 -27.91 18.13 -31.48
CA SER A 416 -27.59 18.57 -32.84
C SER A 416 -26.54 17.70 -33.52
N THR A 417 -25.51 17.26 -32.78
CA THR A 417 -24.47 16.36 -33.31
C THR A 417 -25.03 14.97 -33.60
N HIS A 418 -25.86 14.46 -32.72
CA HIS A 418 -26.53 13.17 -32.95
C HIS A 418 -27.44 13.19 -34.14
N GLU A 419 -28.26 14.24 -34.26
CA GLU A 419 -29.17 14.43 -35.40
C GLU A 419 -28.41 14.50 -36.73
N ALA A 420 -27.26 15.17 -36.77
CA ALA A 420 -26.43 15.22 -37.98
C ALA A 420 -25.98 13.81 -38.43
N ILE A 421 -25.65 12.93 -37.51
CA ILE A 421 -25.28 11.54 -37.81
C ILE A 421 -26.50 10.77 -38.33
N GLU A 422 -27.64 10.87 -37.63
CA GLU A 422 -28.89 10.22 -38.06
C GLU A 422 -29.33 10.63 -39.45
N GLN A 423 -29.32 11.92 -39.74
CA GLN A 423 -29.69 12.45 -41.04
C GLN A 423 -28.75 11.99 -42.14
N THR A 424 -27.47 11.90 -41.87
CA THR A 424 -26.48 11.35 -42.81
C THR A 424 -26.78 9.88 -43.13
N ALA A 425 -27.03 9.08 -42.13
CA ALA A 425 -27.37 7.67 -42.33
C ALA A 425 -28.66 7.48 -43.11
N ALA A 426 -29.68 8.30 -42.81
CA ALA A 426 -30.97 8.28 -43.52
C ALA A 426 -30.82 8.67 -44.99
N GLU A 427 -30.09 9.75 -45.29
CA GLU A 427 -29.87 10.20 -46.69
C GLU A 427 -29.09 9.18 -47.53
N LEU A 428 -28.14 8.48 -46.91
CA LEU A 428 -27.35 7.46 -47.59
C LEU A 428 -28.02 6.08 -47.58
N GLU A 429 -29.17 5.98 -46.94
CA GLU A 429 -29.90 4.70 -46.79
C GLU A 429 -29.04 3.60 -46.21
N VAL A 430 -28.22 3.92 -45.19
CA VAL A 430 -27.32 3.00 -44.48
C VAL A 430 -27.65 2.96 -42.99
N GLY A 431 -27.17 1.93 -42.31
CA GLY A 431 -27.26 1.85 -40.85
C GLY A 431 -26.35 2.88 -40.17
N MET A 432 -26.71 3.26 -38.94
CA MET A 432 -25.93 4.23 -38.11
C MET A 432 -24.46 3.89 -38.01
N GLY A 433 -24.10 2.61 -37.90
CA GLY A 433 -22.72 2.16 -37.81
C GLY A 433 -21.87 2.44 -39.04
N LYS A 434 -22.45 2.58 -40.21
CA LYS A 434 -21.74 2.91 -41.44
C LYS A 434 -21.27 4.37 -41.49
N VAL A 435 -21.90 5.22 -40.70
CA VAL A 435 -21.48 6.61 -40.49
C VAL A 435 -20.71 6.75 -39.19
N GLY A 436 -21.24 6.19 -38.11
CA GLY A 436 -20.70 6.37 -36.77
C GLY A 436 -19.32 5.72 -36.55
N MET A 437 -19.07 4.55 -37.10
CA MET A 437 -17.77 3.88 -36.87
C MET A 437 -16.60 4.56 -37.60
N PRO A 438 -16.72 4.91 -38.91
CA PRO A 438 -15.69 5.73 -39.56
C PRO A 438 -15.48 7.07 -38.87
N LEU A 439 -16.57 7.72 -38.47
CA LEU A 439 -16.50 8.99 -37.74
C LEU A 439 -15.74 8.85 -36.42
N ARG A 440 -16.00 7.79 -35.64
CA ARG A 440 -15.32 7.52 -34.41
C ARG A 440 -13.80 7.36 -34.60
N VAL A 441 -13.40 6.57 -35.56
CA VAL A 441 -11.99 6.40 -35.90
C VAL A 441 -11.34 7.70 -36.34
N ALA A 442 -12.08 8.49 -37.18
CA ALA A 442 -11.60 9.77 -37.66
C ALA A 442 -11.27 10.74 -36.53
N VAL A 443 -12.17 10.88 -35.56
CA VAL A 443 -12.05 11.90 -34.51
C VAL A 443 -11.30 11.48 -33.27
N THR A 444 -11.16 10.16 -33.01
CA THR A 444 -10.46 9.63 -31.85
C THR A 444 -9.18 8.85 -32.18
N GLY A 445 -9.01 8.47 -33.44
CA GLY A 445 -7.92 7.57 -33.85
C GLY A 445 -8.15 6.10 -33.51
N SER A 446 -9.26 5.75 -32.88
CA SER A 446 -9.58 4.42 -32.36
C SER A 446 -11.02 4.03 -32.68
N GLY A 447 -11.30 2.72 -32.65
CA GLY A 447 -12.63 2.17 -32.77
C GLY A 447 -13.48 2.21 -31.50
N GLN A 448 -12.96 2.73 -30.41
CA GLN A 448 -13.63 2.78 -29.11
C GLN A 448 -13.66 4.19 -28.54
N SER A 449 -14.86 4.60 -28.11
CA SER A 449 -15.09 5.87 -27.45
C SER A 449 -16.46 5.83 -26.75
N PRO A 450 -16.81 6.83 -25.95
CA PRO A 450 -18.20 7.08 -25.55
C PRO A 450 -19.10 7.24 -26.79
N SER A 451 -20.41 7.41 -26.58
CA SER A 451 -21.32 7.70 -27.69
C SER A 451 -20.84 8.87 -28.55
N MET A 452 -21.16 8.86 -29.83
CA MET A 452 -20.58 9.82 -30.77
C MET A 452 -20.94 11.25 -30.44
N ASP A 453 -22.16 11.52 -30.01
CA ASP A 453 -22.60 12.86 -29.59
C ASP A 453 -21.74 13.41 -28.43
N VAL A 454 -21.55 12.62 -27.39
CA VAL A 454 -20.68 12.96 -26.24
C VAL A 454 -19.24 13.19 -26.71
N THR A 455 -18.73 12.32 -27.56
CA THR A 455 -17.37 12.40 -28.09
C THR A 455 -17.16 13.67 -28.92
N LEU A 456 -18.07 13.97 -29.82
CA LEU A 456 -17.98 15.15 -30.68
C LEU A 456 -18.05 16.46 -29.88
N VAL A 457 -18.96 16.52 -28.91
CA VAL A 457 -19.10 17.71 -28.06
C VAL A 457 -17.85 17.93 -27.23
N GLY A 458 -17.30 16.84 -26.66
CA GLY A 458 -16.08 16.90 -25.83
C GLY A 458 -14.84 17.32 -26.62
N ILE A 459 -14.69 16.88 -27.86
CA ILE A 459 -13.55 17.26 -28.73
C ILE A 459 -13.69 18.70 -29.18
N GLY A 460 -14.89 19.13 -29.54
CA GLY A 460 -15.17 20.48 -30.05
C GLY A 460 -15.20 20.55 -31.57
N ARG A 461 -16.01 21.48 -32.10
CA ARG A 461 -16.30 21.63 -33.53
C ARG A 461 -15.05 21.71 -34.39
N GLU A 462 -14.15 22.63 -34.07
CA GLU A 462 -12.97 22.91 -34.90
C GLU A 462 -12.09 21.69 -35.09
N ARG A 463 -11.77 21.01 -33.99
CA ARG A 463 -10.94 19.79 -34.02
C ARG A 463 -11.64 18.62 -34.69
N VAL A 464 -12.96 18.46 -34.48
CA VAL A 464 -13.75 17.43 -35.13
C VAL A 464 -13.69 17.57 -36.65
N LEU A 465 -13.97 18.74 -37.15
CA LEU A 465 -14.00 18.99 -38.63
C LEU A 465 -12.60 18.79 -39.25
N ALA A 466 -11.57 19.25 -38.59
CA ALA A 466 -10.19 19.06 -39.06
C ALA A 466 -9.81 17.57 -39.10
N ARG A 467 -10.17 16.82 -38.06
CA ARG A 467 -9.89 15.37 -37.97
C ARG A 467 -10.68 14.55 -39.01
N ILE A 468 -11.92 14.91 -39.28
CA ILE A 468 -12.71 14.28 -40.36
C ILE A 468 -12.01 14.48 -41.69
N GLN A 469 -11.58 15.72 -41.99
CA GLN A 469 -10.87 16.01 -43.24
C GLN A 469 -9.57 15.21 -43.35
N ARG A 470 -8.79 15.14 -42.28
CA ARG A 470 -7.56 14.34 -42.26
C ARG A 470 -7.84 12.85 -42.52
N ALA A 471 -8.92 12.33 -41.99
CA ALA A 471 -9.31 10.92 -42.21
C ALA A 471 -9.72 10.69 -43.66
N ILE A 472 -10.51 11.59 -44.24
CA ILE A 472 -10.89 11.53 -45.68
C ILE A 472 -9.64 11.50 -46.57
N ASP A 473 -8.71 12.42 -46.34
CA ASP A 473 -7.44 12.50 -47.08
C ASP A 473 -6.61 11.24 -46.94
N PHE A 474 -6.55 10.70 -45.73
CA PHE A 474 -5.86 9.44 -45.44
C PHE A 474 -6.48 8.28 -46.23
N ILE A 475 -7.80 8.13 -46.22
CA ILE A 475 -8.49 7.04 -46.92
C ILE A 475 -8.25 7.17 -48.43
N LYS A 476 -8.35 8.37 -48.98
CA LYS A 476 -8.10 8.62 -50.40
C LYS A 476 -6.67 8.27 -50.81
N SER A 477 -5.68 8.55 -49.95
CA SER A 477 -4.29 8.22 -50.19
C SER A 477 -4.02 6.71 -50.21
N GLN A 478 -4.77 5.95 -49.41
CA GLN A 478 -4.65 4.50 -49.36
C GLN A 478 -5.29 3.77 -50.54
N ASN A 479 -6.20 4.42 -51.26
CA ASN A 479 -6.97 3.87 -52.36
C ASN A 479 -6.56 4.48 -53.74
N ALA A 480 -5.49 5.27 -53.76
CA ALA A 480 -4.96 5.87 -54.98
C ALA A 480 -4.04 4.94 -55.76
#